data_2f9e7d3d6bab8ff4749a71fb27310e36
#
_entry.id   2f9e7d3d6bab8ff4749a71fb27310e36
#
_cell.length_a   1.000
_cell.length_b   1.000
_cell.length_c   1.000
_cell.angle_alpha   90.00
_cell.angle_beta   90.00
_cell.angle_gamma   90.00
#
_symmetry.space_group_name_H-M   'P 1'
#
loop_
_entity.id
_entity.type
_entity.pdbx_description
1 polymer ?
#
loop_
_entity_poly.entity_id
_entity_poly.type
_entity_poly.pdbx_seq_one_letter_code
_entity_poly.pdbx_strand_id
1 'polypeptide(L)'
;MRHVDAGSCNGCEHELSAASGPHYDLARFGLSVTASPRHADVLLVTGPVTVHMRDALLAAYEAMPEPRIVAALGNCALGRGVLGSPDNLAGPLEKLLPVTVRIPGCPPTPEQIIQGLEPLLHRSARQGASKVRGLEDPSALR
;
A
#
# COMPACT_ATOMS: atom_id res chain seq x y z
N MET A 1 4.69 -4.91 2.50
CA MET A 1 3.48 -4.38 1.83
C MET A 1 2.82 -5.48 1.01
N ARG A 2 1.49 -5.50 0.93
CA ARG A 2 0.76 -6.31 -0.06
C ARG A 2 0.34 -5.39 -1.21
N HIS A 3 0.76 -5.71 -2.42
CA HIS A 3 0.31 -5.03 -3.63
C HIS A 3 -0.96 -5.70 -4.18
N VAL A 4 -1.95 -4.90 -4.56
CA VAL A 4 -3.17 -5.33 -5.24
C VAL A 4 -3.35 -4.49 -6.50
N ASP A 5 -3.35 -5.16 -7.64
CA ASP A 5 -3.77 -4.58 -8.92
C ASP A 5 -5.30 -4.64 -9.00
N ALA A 6 -5.93 -3.48 -8.95
CA ALA A 6 -7.39 -3.35 -8.97
C ALA A 6 -7.97 -3.14 -10.38
N GLY A 7 -7.14 -3.15 -11.40
CA GLY A 7 -7.52 -2.97 -12.80
C GLY A 7 -6.60 -2.01 -13.55
N SER A 8 -5.30 -2.03 -13.27
CA SER A 8 -4.32 -1.11 -13.82
C SER A 8 -3.94 -1.43 -15.28
N CYS A 9 -3.24 -0.46 -15.91
CA CYS A 9 -2.60 -0.66 -17.22
C CYS A 9 -1.20 -1.26 -17.13
N ASN A 10 -0.76 -1.67 -15.95
CA ASN A 10 0.57 -2.19 -15.64
C ASN A 10 1.70 -1.14 -15.60
N GLY A 11 1.43 0.13 -15.83
CA GLY A 11 2.44 1.20 -15.77
C GLY A 11 2.99 1.38 -14.35
N CYS A 12 2.13 1.47 -13.35
CA CYS A 12 2.53 1.60 -11.96
C CYS A 12 3.27 0.36 -11.43
N GLU A 13 2.90 -0.83 -11.88
CA GLU A 13 3.54 -2.09 -11.52
C GLU A 13 4.97 -2.16 -12.08
N HIS A 14 5.21 -1.67 -13.29
CA HIS A 14 6.55 -1.59 -13.85
C HIS A 14 7.45 -0.68 -13.02
N GLU A 15 6.94 0.49 -12.62
CA GLU A 15 7.68 1.42 -11.77
C GLU A 15 7.90 0.86 -10.35
N LEU A 16 6.93 0.15 -9.78
CA LEU A 16 7.07 -0.54 -8.49
C LEU A 16 8.12 -1.66 -8.58
N SER A 17 8.13 -2.40 -9.68
CA SER A 17 9.14 -3.43 -9.94
C SER A 17 10.53 -2.81 -10.07
N ALA A 18 10.66 -1.69 -10.77
CA ALA A 18 11.91 -0.93 -10.87
C ALA A 18 12.39 -0.43 -9.50
N ALA A 19 11.48 0.09 -8.67
CA ALA A 19 11.78 0.52 -7.31
C ALA A 19 12.30 -0.62 -6.42
N SER A 20 11.82 -1.85 -6.67
CA SER A 20 12.28 -3.06 -5.96
C SER A 20 13.58 -3.64 -6.52
N GLY A 21 14.03 -3.15 -7.68
CA GLY A 21 15.25 -3.61 -8.34
C GLY A 21 16.53 -3.09 -7.67
N PRO A 22 17.71 -3.58 -8.10
CA PRO A 22 18.97 -3.30 -7.42
C PRO A 22 19.41 -1.84 -7.50
N HIS A 23 18.91 -1.07 -8.46
CA HIS A 23 19.28 0.34 -8.62
C HIS A 23 18.65 1.22 -7.53
N TYR A 24 17.37 1.02 -7.26
CA TYR A 24 16.62 1.80 -6.24
C TYR A 24 16.58 1.11 -4.89
N ASP A 25 16.55 -0.21 -4.88
CA ASP A 25 16.62 -1.07 -3.70
C ASP A 25 15.65 -0.66 -2.59
N LEU A 26 14.36 -0.77 -2.89
CA LEU A 26 13.28 -0.46 -1.95
C LEU A 26 13.46 -1.18 -0.60
N ALA A 27 14.05 -2.37 -0.60
CA ALA A 27 14.27 -3.18 0.59
C ALA A 27 15.25 -2.54 1.60
N ARG A 28 16.23 -1.78 1.13
CA ARG A 28 17.17 -1.07 2.04
C ARG A 28 16.49 0.01 2.89
N PHE A 29 15.34 0.50 2.43
CA PHE A 29 14.51 1.42 3.21
C PHE A 29 13.55 0.70 4.15
N GLY A 30 13.62 -0.62 4.27
CA GLY A 30 12.74 -1.41 5.11
C GLY A 30 11.37 -1.70 4.49
N LEU A 31 11.22 -1.52 3.17
CA LEU A 31 10.00 -1.75 2.43
C LEU A 31 10.14 -3.00 1.57
N SER A 32 9.25 -3.97 1.75
CA SER A 32 9.22 -5.18 0.93
C SER A 32 7.80 -5.55 0.53
N VAL A 33 7.66 -6.17 -0.63
CA VAL A 33 6.38 -6.70 -1.11
C VAL A 33 6.25 -8.15 -0.65
N THR A 34 5.10 -8.49 -0.08
CA THR A 34 4.77 -9.83 0.38
C THR A 34 3.56 -10.39 -0.34
N ALA A 35 3.54 -11.68 -0.57
CA ALA A 35 2.44 -12.35 -1.25
C ALA A 35 1.18 -12.48 -0.39
N SER A 36 1.32 -12.55 0.94
CA SER A 36 0.18 -12.71 1.86
C SER A 36 -0.21 -11.40 2.51
N PRO A 37 -1.50 -10.99 2.46
CA PRO A 37 -1.97 -9.80 3.17
C PRO A 37 -1.85 -9.94 4.70
N ARG A 38 -1.85 -11.16 5.24
CA ARG A 38 -1.71 -11.42 6.68
C ARG A 38 -0.34 -11.02 7.24
N HIS A 39 0.68 -10.91 6.38
CA HIS A 39 2.04 -10.49 6.72
C HIS A 39 2.35 -9.07 6.29
N ALA A 40 1.35 -8.33 5.82
CA ALA A 40 1.52 -6.96 5.34
C ALA A 40 0.97 -5.94 6.33
N ASP A 41 1.69 -4.84 6.47
CA ASP A 41 1.27 -3.66 7.24
C ASP A 41 0.60 -2.61 6.36
N VAL A 42 0.91 -2.64 5.06
CA VAL A 42 0.44 -1.68 4.06
C VAL A 42 -0.18 -2.42 2.89
N LEU A 43 -1.40 -2.01 2.52
CA LEU A 43 -2.05 -2.41 1.28
C LEU A 43 -1.75 -1.35 0.22
N LEU A 44 -0.95 -1.71 -0.78
CA LEU A 44 -0.60 -0.85 -1.89
C LEU A 44 -1.50 -1.16 -3.08
N VAL A 45 -2.33 -0.21 -3.48
CA VAL A 45 -3.34 -0.40 -4.52
C VAL A 45 -2.97 0.40 -5.77
N THR A 46 -3.01 -0.26 -6.91
CA THR A 46 -2.80 0.33 -8.24
C THR A 46 -4.02 0.18 -9.12
N GLY A 47 -4.19 1.09 -10.05
CA GLY A 47 -5.29 1.10 -10.99
C GLY A 47 -6.62 1.58 -10.42
N PRO A 48 -7.62 1.84 -11.28
CA PRO A 48 -8.98 2.08 -10.84
C PRO A 48 -9.55 0.79 -10.25
N VAL A 49 -10.38 0.91 -9.22
CA VAL A 49 -11.03 -0.27 -8.65
C VAL A 49 -12.16 -0.71 -9.56
N THR A 50 -11.96 -1.84 -10.24
CA THR A 50 -13.00 -2.46 -11.07
C THR A 50 -14.00 -3.20 -10.21
N VAL A 51 -15.23 -3.37 -10.73
CA VAL A 51 -16.29 -4.13 -10.04
C VAL A 51 -15.88 -5.58 -9.76
N HIS A 52 -15.06 -6.16 -10.64
CA HIS A 52 -14.57 -7.53 -10.49
C HIS A 52 -13.50 -7.68 -9.40
N MET A 53 -12.70 -6.65 -9.17
CA MET A 53 -11.61 -6.66 -8.18
C MET A 53 -12.02 -6.12 -6.81
N ARG A 54 -13.17 -5.47 -6.71
CA ARG A 54 -13.64 -4.86 -5.46
C ARG A 54 -13.64 -5.85 -4.30
N ASP A 55 -14.28 -6.99 -4.48
CA ASP A 55 -14.45 -7.96 -3.38
C ASP A 55 -13.11 -8.59 -2.97
N ALA A 56 -12.24 -8.86 -3.94
CA ALA A 56 -10.87 -9.35 -3.67
C ALA A 56 -10.01 -8.31 -2.93
N LEU A 57 -10.15 -7.03 -3.30
CA LEU A 57 -9.48 -5.93 -2.63
C LEU A 57 -9.93 -5.78 -1.18
N LEU A 58 -11.23 -5.82 -0.93
CA LEU A 58 -11.79 -5.74 0.41
C LEU A 58 -11.39 -6.95 1.27
N ALA A 59 -11.41 -8.15 0.69
CA ALA A 59 -10.94 -9.36 1.37
C ALA A 59 -9.45 -9.28 1.76
N ALA A 60 -8.61 -8.74 0.87
CA ALA A 60 -7.19 -8.53 1.17
C ALA A 60 -7.00 -7.51 2.33
N TYR A 61 -7.77 -6.44 2.34
CA TYR A 61 -7.75 -5.46 3.41
C TYR A 61 -8.17 -6.06 4.75
N GLU A 62 -9.26 -6.83 4.79
CA GLU A 62 -9.77 -7.47 6.00
C GLU A 62 -8.80 -8.53 6.55
N ALA A 63 -8.04 -9.20 5.68
CA ALA A 63 -7.06 -10.20 6.08
C ALA A 63 -5.78 -9.60 6.69
N MET A 64 -5.57 -8.30 6.57
CA MET A 64 -4.41 -7.62 7.16
C MET A 64 -4.57 -7.45 8.67
N PRO A 65 -3.45 -7.56 9.44
CA PRO A 65 -3.47 -7.24 10.87
C PRO A 65 -3.63 -5.73 11.11
N GLU A 66 -4.19 -5.36 12.23
CA GLU A 66 -4.22 -3.96 12.68
C GLU A 66 -2.84 -3.51 13.19
N PRO A 67 -2.44 -2.24 12.98
CA PRO A 67 -3.14 -1.19 12.24
C PRO A 67 -2.98 -1.36 10.72
N ARG A 68 -4.07 -1.20 9.98
CA ARG A 68 -4.11 -1.31 8.53
C ARG A 68 -3.81 0.03 7.89
N ILE A 69 -2.89 0.05 6.94
CA ILE A 69 -2.53 1.25 6.18
C ILE A 69 -2.83 1.00 4.70
N VAL A 70 -3.52 1.93 4.06
CA VAL A 70 -3.82 1.87 2.62
C VAL A 70 -3.06 2.96 1.89
N ALA A 71 -2.30 2.57 0.89
CA ALA A 71 -1.59 3.47 -0.01
C ALA A 71 -2.14 3.36 -1.43
N ALA A 72 -2.54 4.47 -2.00
CA ALA A 72 -2.97 4.58 -3.39
C ALA A 72 -1.78 4.97 -4.26
N LEU A 73 -1.42 4.11 -5.21
CA LEU A 73 -0.31 4.32 -6.13
C LEU A 73 -0.82 4.65 -7.52
N GLY A 74 -0.50 5.84 -7.97
CA GLY A 74 -0.85 6.34 -9.29
C GLY A 74 -2.20 7.06 -9.36
N ASN A 75 -2.38 7.83 -10.42
CA ASN A 75 -3.57 8.65 -10.62
C ASN A 75 -4.85 7.83 -10.74
N CYS A 76 -4.78 6.62 -11.29
CA CYS A 76 -5.95 5.74 -11.42
C CYS A 76 -6.49 5.32 -10.05
N ALA A 77 -5.62 4.95 -9.12
CA ALA A 77 -6.00 4.61 -7.75
C ALA A 77 -6.59 5.81 -6.99
N LEU A 78 -6.15 7.03 -7.35
CA LEU A 78 -6.67 8.28 -6.81
C LEU A 78 -7.99 8.75 -7.44
N GLY A 79 -8.54 7.98 -8.38
CA GLY A 79 -9.76 8.35 -9.10
C GLY A 79 -9.57 9.45 -10.17
N ARG A 80 -8.35 9.70 -10.60
CA ARG A 80 -7.98 10.73 -11.60
C ARG A 80 -7.46 10.13 -12.90
N GLY A 81 -7.51 8.82 -13.05
CA GLY A 81 -7.04 8.10 -14.22
C GLY A 81 -8.03 8.14 -15.38
N VAL A 82 -7.53 7.78 -16.56
CA VAL A 82 -8.32 7.68 -17.79
C VAL A 82 -8.79 6.26 -18.11
N LEU A 83 -8.42 5.29 -17.24
CA LEU A 83 -8.74 3.88 -17.45
C LEU A 83 -10.13 3.53 -16.91
N GLY A 84 -10.78 2.64 -17.63
CA GLY A 84 -12.07 2.08 -17.26
C GLY A 84 -13.24 2.95 -17.71
N SER A 85 -14.38 2.30 -17.96
CA SER A 85 -15.65 2.97 -18.15
C SER A 85 -16.39 3.04 -16.81
N PRO A 86 -17.28 4.04 -16.61
CA PRO A 86 -18.05 4.18 -15.37
C PRO A 86 -18.79 2.89 -14.97
N ASP A 87 -19.26 2.12 -15.96
CA ASP A 87 -20.01 0.88 -15.72
C ASP A 87 -19.16 -0.27 -15.15
N ASN A 88 -17.83 -0.20 -15.36
CA ASN A 88 -16.89 -1.22 -14.90
C ASN A 88 -16.16 -0.86 -13.61
N LEU A 89 -16.35 0.36 -13.10
CA LEU A 89 -15.68 0.84 -11.91
C LEU A 89 -16.57 0.75 -10.66
N ALA A 90 -16.00 0.24 -9.58
CA ALA A 90 -16.67 0.18 -8.29
C ALA A 90 -16.70 1.52 -7.54
N GLY A 91 -16.01 2.52 -8.07
CA GLY A 91 -15.86 3.84 -7.49
C GLY A 91 -14.43 4.15 -7.06
N PRO A 92 -14.16 5.37 -6.60
CA PRO A 92 -12.85 5.75 -6.11
C PRO A 92 -12.42 4.92 -4.91
N LEU A 93 -11.13 4.57 -4.83
CA LEU A 93 -10.58 3.81 -3.71
C LEU A 93 -10.90 4.46 -2.35
N GLU A 94 -10.87 5.78 -2.28
CA GLU A 94 -11.15 6.54 -1.06
C GLU A 94 -12.55 6.34 -0.49
N LYS A 95 -13.52 5.97 -1.33
CA LYS A 95 -14.88 5.65 -0.90
C LYS A 95 -15.03 4.21 -0.40
N LEU A 96 -14.10 3.34 -0.77
CA LEU A 96 -14.12 1.93 -0.41
C LEU A 96 -13.26 1.63 0.82
N LEU A 97 -12.11 2.29 0.92
CA LEU A 97 -11.11 2.08 1.97
C LEU A 97 -10.53 3.42 2.47
N PRO A 98 -10.10 3.49 3.74
CA PRO A 98 -9.44 4.69 4.27
C PRO A 98 -8.03 4.81 3.71
N VAL A 99 -7.82 5.68 2.72
CA VAL A 99 -6.52 5.92 2.10
C VAL A 99 -5.68 6.84 2.96
N THR A 100 -4.54 6.34 3.43
CA THR A 100 -3.60 7.09 4.27
C THR A 100 -2.51 7.77 3.45
N VAL A 101 -2.00 7.09 2.42
CA VAL A 101 -0.90 7.56 1.58
C VAL A 101 -1.38 7.69 0.15
N ARG A 102 -1.02 8.80 -0.49
CA ARG A 102 -1.35 9.09 -1.89
C ARG A 102 -0.07 9.37 -2.65
N ILE A 103 0.16 8.59 -3.70
CA ILE A 103 1.33 8.72 -4.57
C ILE A 103 0.82 9.03 -5.98
N PRO A 104 0.73 10.31 -6.38
CA PRO A 104 0.24 10.68 -7.70
C PRO A 104 1.28 10.40 -8.78
N GLY A 105 0.82 10.23 -10.00
CA GLY A 105 1.63 10.02 -11.20
C GLY A 105 0.95 9.05 -12.17
N CYS A 106 1.35 9.08 -13.41
CA CYS A 106 0.80 8.20 -14.43
C CYS A 106 1.89 7.72 -15.42
N PRO A 107 2.74 6.78 -14.96
CA PRO A 107 2.96 6.31 -13.58
C PRO A 107 3.85 7.26 -12.76
N PRO A 108 3.87 7.17 -11.43
CA PRO A 108 4.89 7.82 -10.61
C PRO A 108 6.25 7.16 -10.84
N THR A 109 7.33 7.93 -10.74
CA THR A 109 8.68 7.37 -10.86
C THR A 109 9.05 6.50 -9.66
N PRO A 110 10.06 5.60 -9.76
CA PRO A 110 10.52 4.81 -8.62
C PRO A 110 10.91 5.66 -7.42
N GLU A 111 11.56 6.81 -7.63
CA GLU A 111 11.90 7.74 -6.55
C GLU A 111 10.66 8.31 -5.88
N GLN A 112 9.64 8.68 -6.65
CA GLN A 112 8.37 9.20 -6.10
C GLN A 112 7.63 8.13 -5.29
N ILE A 113 7.71 6.87 -5.70
CA ILE A 113 7.14 5.75 -4.94
C ILE A 113 7.85 5.61 -3.59
N ILE A 114 9.17 5.61 -3.58
CA ILE A 114 9.98 5.50 -2.36
C ILE A 114 9.70 6.68 -1.43
N GLN A 115 9.73 7.90 -1.94
CA GLN A 115 9.45 9.12 -1.18
C GLN A 115 8.04 9.14 -0.59
N GLY A 116 7.06 8.67 -1.35
CA GLY A 116 5.67 8.58 -0.89
C GLY A 116 5.45 7.55 0.22
N LEU A 117 6.25 6.49 0.23
CA LEU A 117 6.18 5.44 1.26
C LEU A 117 7.08 5.71 2.48
N GLU A 118 8.06 6.60 2.36
CA GLU A 118 9.00 6.94 3.43
C GLU A 118 8.33 7.33 4.77
N PRO A 119 7.24 8.12 4.79
CA PRO A 119 6.57 8.47 6.05
C PRO A 119 6.05 7.26 6.84
N LEU A 120 5.83 6.13 6.18
CA LEU A 120 5.36 4.91 6.83
C LEU A 120 6.44 4.24 7.68
N LEU A 121 7.71 4.42 7.32
CA LEU A 121 8.86 3.88 8.06
C LEU A 121 8.95 4.47 9.45
N HIS A 122 8.70 5.77 9.57
CA HIS A 122 8.74 6.48 10.85
C HIS A 122 7.56 6.09 11.77
N ARG A 123 6.42 5.71 11.20
CA ARG A 123 5.26 5.22 11.98
C ARG A 123 5.53 3.83 12.55
N SER A 124 6.10 2.93 11.77
CA SER A 124 6.47 1.57 12.20
C SER A 124 7.50 1.60 13.33
N ALA A 125 8.52 2.46 13.23
CA ALA A 125 9.54 2.62 14.26
C ALA A 125 8.95 3.10 15.61
N ARG A 126 7.98 4.02 15.58
CA ARG A 126 7.30 4.50 16.79
C ARG A 126 6.41 3.44 17.44
N GLN A 127 5.76 2.59 16.66
CA GLN A 127 4.93 1.50 17.17
C GLN A 127 5.79 0.35 17.73
N GLY A 128 6.94 0.07 17.11
CA GLY A 128 7.92 -0.89 17.63
C GLY A 128 8.50 -0.45 18.97
N ALA A 129 8.82 0.83 19.13
CA ALA A 129 9.35 1.39 20.38
C ALA A 129 8.34 1.35 21.53
N SER A 130 7.03 1.51 21.24
CA SER A 130 5.99 1.41 22.27
C SER A 130 5.76 -0.04 22.73
N LYS A 131 5.94 -0.99 21.82
CA LYS A 131 5.79 -2.43 22.13
C LYS A 131 6.97 -2.98 22.93
N VAL A 132 8.17 -2.44 22.72
CA VAL A 132 9.38 -2.82 23.47
C VAL A 132 9.35 -2.22 24.89
N ARG A 133 8.83 -0.99 25.05
CA ARG A 133 8.67 -0.40 26.40
C ARG A 133 7.71 -1.17 27.31
N GLY A 134 6.70 -1.86 26.73
CA GLY A 134 5.79 -2.71 27.51
C GLY A 134 6.40 -4.02 27.98
N LEU A 135 7.55 -4.43 27.41
CA LEU A 135 8.27 -5.65 27.79
C LEU A 135 9.37 -5.41 28.86
N GLU A 136 9.73 -4.16 29.10
CA GLU A 136 10.74 -3.76 30.10
C GLU A 136 10.14 -3.42 31.47
N ASP A 137 8.82 -3.54 31.63
CA ASP A 137 8.17 -3.34 32.92
C ASP A 137 8.22 -4.65 33.75
N PRO A 138 9.06 -4.75 34.77
CA PRO A 138 9.19 -5.97 35.59
C PRO A 138 7.91 -6.27 36.37
N SER A 139 6.95 -5.37 36.45
CA SER A 139 5.64 -5.59 37.07
C SER A 139 4.68 -6.38 36.17
N ALA A 140 4.94 -6.47 34.86
CA ALA A 140 4.14 -7.25 33.93
C ALA A 140 4.46 -8.77 33.95
N LEU A 141 5.50 -9.19 34.71
CA LEU A 141 5.94 -10.59 34.84
C LEU A 141 5.50 -11.24 36.15
N ARG A 142 4.59 -10.63 36.88
CA ARG A 142 4.01 -11.20 38.12
C ARG A 142 2.58 -11.67 37.95
#